data_24f96ef76054442e9101227cdc72dfb7
#
_entry.id   24f96ef76054442e9101227cdc72dfb7
#
_cell.length_a   1.000
_cell.length_b   1.000
_cell.length_c   1.000
_cell.angle_alpha   90.00
_cell.angle_beta   90.00
_cell.angle_gamma   90.00
#
_symmetry.space_group_name_H-M   'P 1'
#
loop_
_entity.id
_entity.type
_entity.pdbx_description
1 polymer ?
#
loop_
_entity_poly.entity_id
_entity_poly.type
_entity_poly.pdbx_seq_one_letter_code
_entity_poly.pdbx_strand_id
1 'polypeptide(L)'
;MLRRREYSFAYTTMLKMLTRSRLWVVLFAGVCLPISASDYGTTGLIDTPTARMQSDGTFSTIAAFDGRHRQFAITYQATPWLEGTFRYTGFDQFFYWDRNYEFKARLWEEELYLPAVAVGIRDLVGTGVFGSEYIVATKGFGRTDISLGMGWGRLAGKGDMSNPTKLIADRFDARDAATGLGGELSIDNFFSGPEVGFFGGISHAFEDLPLTAIAEYNPDQYDFDVLRGGLRPKSPISVGLTWDALPGVAVTASYQHQEETGLAFHFSLDSSAEPPRRAPNEFISSYYLSQA
;
A
#
# COMPACT_ATOMS: atom_id res chain seq x y z
N MET A 1 -34.20 -55.34 8.81
CA MET A 1 -34.73 -54.09 9.41
C MET A 1 -33.66 -53.47 10.34
N LEU A 2 -32.37 -53.39 9.94
CA LEU A 2 -31.24 -53.00 10.79
C LEU A 2 -30.19 -52.12 10.05
N ARG A 3 -30.60 -51.28 9.10
CA ARG A 3 -29.64 -50.42 8.35
C ARG A 3 -29.98 -48.92 8.29
N ARG A 4 -30.96 -48.46 9.11
CA ARG A 4 -31.37 -47.02 9.12
C ARG A 4 -30.97 -46.24 10.38
N ARG A 5 -30.28 -46.84 11.35
CA ARG A 5 -29.91 -46.14 12.60
C ARG A 5 -28.47 -45.58 12.63
N GLU A 6 -27.58 -46.01 11.76
CA GLU A 6 -26.17 -45.55 11.81
C GLU A 6 -25.91 -44.20 11.13
N TYR A 7 -26.72 -43.82 10.14
CA TYR A 7 -26.53 -42.54 9.46
C TYR A 7 -27.05 -41.32 10.25
N SER A 8 -27.98 -41.51 11.19
CA SER A 8 -28.48 -40.42 12.02
C SER A 8 -27.51 -39.95 13.09
N PHE A 9 -26.64 -40.85 13.58
CA PHE A 9 -25.69 -40.52 14.65
C PHE A 9 -24.48 -39.74 14.10
N ALA A 10 -24.01 -40.06 12.90
CA ALA A 10 -22.90 -39.39 12.25
C ALA A 10 -23.24 -37.94 11.87
N TYR A 11 -24.44 -37.71 11.36
CA TYR A 11 -24.90 -36.34 11.00
C TYR A 11 -25.06 -35.45 12.21
N THR A 12 -25.54 -35.94 13.31
CA THR A 12 -25.77 -35.16 14.55
C THR A 12 -24.44 -34.82 15.23
N THR A 13 -23.43 -35.69 15.11
CA THR A 13 -22.09 -35.46 15.67
C THR A 13 -21.30 -34.48 14.81
N MET A 14 -21.42 -34.57 13.49
CA MET A 14 -20.74 -33.63 12.55
C MET A 14 -21.34 -32.21 12.66
N LEU A 15 -22.67 -32.08 12.84
CA LEU A 15 -23.31 -30.79 13.05
C LEU A 15 -22.95 -30.17 14.41
N LYS A 16 -22.74 -30.98 15.45
CA LYS A 16 -22.26 -30.51 16.76
C LYS A 16 -20.78 -30.16 16.80
N MET A 17 -19.95 -30.72 15.91
CA MET A 17 -18.55 -30.30 15.73
C MET A 17 -18.45 -28.97 14.98
N LEU A 18 -19.30 -28.73 13.99
CA LEU A 18 -19.34 -27.46 13.25
C LEU A 18 -19.84 -26.27 14.09
N THR A 19 -20.66 -26.52 15.14
CA THR A 19 -21.13 -25.47 16.05
C THR A 19 -20.18 -25.23 17.24
N ARG A 20 -19.11 -26.01 17.42
CA ARG A 20 -18.13 -25.85 18.51
C ARG A 20 -16.78 -25.29 18.07
N SER A 21 -16.51 -25.18 16.79
CA SER A 21 -15.43 -24.32 16.30
C SER A 21 -15.87 -22.86 16.40
N ARG A 22 -15.91 -22.31 17.61
CA ARG A 22 -15.83 -20.87 17.80
C ARG A 22 -14.47 -20.47 17.25
N LEU A 23 -14.44 -20.13 15.96
CA LEU A 23 -13.37 -19.35 15.42
C LEU A 23 -13.32 -18.10 16.31
N TRP A 24 -12.31 -18.00 17.16
CA TRP A 24 -12.00 -16.80 17.88
C TRP A 24 -11.48 -15.80 16.83
N VAL A 25 -12.42 -15.15 16.12
CA VAL A 25 -12.09 -13.89 15.46
C VAL A 25 -11.81 -12.96 16.62
N VAL A 26 -10.51 -12.73 16.86
CA VAL A 26 -10.06 -11.69 17.78
C VAL A 26 -10.45 -10.40 17.09
N LEU A 27 -11.62 -9.87 17.41
CA LEU A 27 -12.02 -8.51 17.05
C LEU A 27 -11.09 -7.56 17.79
N PHE A 28 -10.02 -7.15 17.14
CA PHE A 28 -9.29 -5.96 17.51
C PHE A 28 -10.22 -4.77 17.21
N ALA A 29 -10.93 -4.28 18.22
CA ALA A 29 -11.64 -3.01 18.15
C ALA A 29 -10.61 -1.86 18.32
N GLY A 30 -9.65 -1.77 17.41
CA GLY A 30 -8.87 -0.56 17.18
C GLY A 30 -9.67 0.37 16.27
N VAL A 31 -9.52 1.67 16.39
CA VAL A 31 -10.06 2.63 15.42
C VAL A 31 -9.47 2.24 14.07
N CYS A 32 -10.29 1.64 13.21
CA CYS A 32 -9.88 1.26 11.88
C CYS A 32 -9.81 2.54 11.04
N LEU A 33 -8.62 3.08 10.91
CA LEU A 33 -8.34 4.05 9.87
C LEU A 33 -8.37 3.30 8.54
N PRO A 34 -8.97 3.86 7.47
CA PRO A 34 -8.95 3.21 6.18
C PRO A 34 -7.51 2.89 5.78
N ILE A 35 -7.26 1.65 5.41
CA ILE A 35 -5.97 1.24 4.89
C ILE A 35 -5.80 1.92 3.54
N SER A 36 -4.78 2.74 3.41
CA SER A 36 -4.49 3.51 2.22
C SER A 36 -3.08 3.18 1.68
N ALA A 37 -2.76 1.89 1.58
CA ALA A 37 -1.53 1.45 0.96
C ALA A 37 -1.71 1.33 -0.56
N SER A 38 -0.72 1.75 -1.34
CA SER A 38 -0.63 1.50 -2.78
C SER A 38 -0.18 0.07 -3.04
N ASP A 39 -0.28 -0.42 -4.28
CA ASP A 39 0.25 -1.71 -4.71
C ASP A 39 1.77 -1.81 -4.47
N TYR A 40 2.45 -0.68 -4.33
CA TYR A 40 3.85 -0.58 -3.95
C TYR A 40 4.09 -0.72 -2.43
N GLY A 41 3.04 -0.74 -1.62
CA GLY A 41 3.11 -0.92 -0.16
C GLY A 41 3.17 0.37 0.64
N THR A 42 3.70 1.46 0.10
CA THR A 42 3.66 2.79 0.73
C THR A 42 2.25 3.33 0.78
N THR A 43 1.96 4.19 1.77
CA THR A 43 0.67 4.89 1.84
C THR A 43 0.44 5.71 0.56
N GLY A 44 -0.62 5.37 -0.18
CA GLY A 44 -0.83 5.89 -1.53
C GLY A 44 -2.22 5.62 -2.08
N LEU A 45 -2.38 5.76 -3.39
CA LEU A 45 -3.57 5.42 -4.17
C LEU A 45 -3.47 3.97 -4.69
N ILE A 46 -3.46 3.76 -6.01
CA ILE A 46 -3.22 2.44 -6.60
C ILE A 46 -1.70 2.21 -6.70
N ASP A 47 -0.99 2.99 -7.51
CA ASP A 47 0.47 2.91 -7.70
C ASP A 47 1.20 4.15 -7.18
N THR A 48 0.53 5.30 -7.12
CA THR A 48 1.15 6.58 -6.76
C THR A 48 1.07 6.86 -5.27
N PRO A 49 2.12 7.47 -4.69
CA PRO A 49 2.14 7.84 -3.28
C PRO A 49 1.26 9.05 -2.98
N THR A 50 0.82 9.16 -1.73
CA THR A 50 0.17 10.35 -1.17
C THR A 50 0.99 10.93 -0.02
N ALA A 51 0.63 12.12 0.46
CA ALA A 51 1.24 12.70 1.66
C ALA A 51 0.59 12.18 2.96
N ARG A 52 -0.36 11.24 2.87
CA ARG A 52 -0.94 10.57 4.04
C ARG A 52 0.07 9.64 4.67
N MET A 53 -0.03 9.48 5.99
CA MET A 53 0.76 8.55 6.80
C MET A 53 -0.18 7.64 7.59
N GLN A 54 0.27 6.44 7.89
CA GLN A 54 -0.41 5.55 8.83
C GLN A 54 -0.23 6.06 10.27
N SER A 55 -0.97 5.48 11.22
CA SER A 55 -0.74 5.74 12.64
C SER A 55 0.66 5.31 13.04
N ASP A 56 1.27 6.04 13.98
CA ASP A 56 2.59 5.71 14.52
C ASP A 56 2.64 4.27 15.03
N GLY A 57 3.72 3.55 14.73
CA GLY A 57 3.88 2.14 15.09
C GLY A 57 3.05 1.15 14.27
N THR A 58 2.32 1.59 13.24
CA THR A 58 1.56 0.67 12.37
C THR A 58 2.50 -0.18 11.52
N PHE A 59 2.22 -1.46 11.51
CA PHE A 59 2.82 -2.45 10.64
C PHE A 59 1.81 -2.92 9.61
N SER A 60 2.11 -2.79 8.33
CA SER A 60 1.21 -3.21 7.27
C SER A 60 1.89 -4.10 6.24
N THR A 61 1.12 -4.96 5.62
CA THR A 61 1.56 -5.82 4.52
C THR A 61 0.57 -5.76 3.38
N ILE A 62 1.08 -5.89 2.17
CA ILE A 62 0.27 -5.95 0.97
C ILE A 62 0.70 -7.13 0.10
N ALA A 63 -0.29 -7.74 -0.56
CA ALA A 63 -0.10 -8.65 -1.67
C ALA A 63 -0.95 -8.14 -2.84
N ALA A 64 -0.31 -7.59 -3.87
CA ALA A 64 -0.97 -7.03 -5.04
C ALA A 64 -0.60 -7.82 -6.30
N PHE A 65 -1.58 -8.01 -7.15
CA PHE A 65 -1.51 -8.79 -8.38
C PHE A 65 -2.19 -7.98 -9.47
N ASP A 66 -1.45 -7.62 -10.48
CA ASP A 66 -1.95 -7.05 -11.73
C ASP A 66 -1.47 -7.88 -12.92
N GLY A 67 -1.71 -7.47 -14.14
CA GLY A 67 -1.24 -8.21 -15.32
C GLY A 67 0.26 -8.04 -15.60
N ARG A 68 0.98 -7.21 -14.85
CA ARG A 68 2.42 -6.91 -15.02
C ARG A 68 3.24 -7.49 -13.89
N HIS A 69 2.78 -7.32 -12.66
CA HIS A 69 3.54 -7.58 -11.46
C HIS A 69 2.77 -8.39 -10.42
N ARG A 70 3.55 -9.11 -9.61
CA ARG A 70 3.15 -9.66 -8.33
C ARG A 70 3.97 -8.95 -7.26
N GLN A 71 3.33 -8.16 -6.43
CA GLN A 71 3.99 -7.31 -5.46
C GLN A 71 3.67 -7.79 -4.04
N PHE A 72 4.71 -7.91 -3.23
CA PHE A 72 4.60 -8.22 -1.81
C PHE A 72 5.39 -7.17 -1.06
N ALA A 73 4.73 -6.41 -0.20
CA ALA A 73 5.41 -5.39 0.56
C ALA A 73 5.10 -5.49 2.06
N ILE A 74 6.05 -5.00 2.84
CA ILE A 74 5.95 -4.82 4.27
C ILE A 74 6.30 -3.36 4.54
N THR A 75 5.41 -2.65 5.22
CA THR A 75 5.58 -1.23 5.55
C THR A 75 5.48 -1.02 7.05
N TYR A 76 6.37 -0.21 7.57
CA TYR A 76 6.38 0.18 8.97
C TYR A 76 6.35 1.71 9.10
N GLN A 77 5.34 2.22 9.81
CA GLN A 77 5.27 3.61 10.21
C GLN A 77 6.14 3.80 11.46
N ALA A 78 7.39 4.19 11.25
CA ALA A 78 8.39 4.23 12.30
C ALA A 78 8.20 5.40 13.26
N THR A 79 7.63 6.49 12.78
CA THR A 79 7.25 7.70 13.53
C THR A 79 6.05 8.34 12.82
N PRO A 80 5.34 9.33 13.40
CA PRO A 80 4.22 9.99 12.73
C PRO A 80 4.56 10.63 11.37
N TRP A 81 5.84 10.81 11.08
CA TRP A 81 6.33 11.49 9.87
C TRP A 81 7.25 10.64 8.98
N LEU A 82 7.62 9.40 9.40
CA LEU A 82 8.54 8.54 8.66
C LEU A 82 7.96 7.16 8.45
N GLU A 83 7.83 6.77 7.19
CA GLU A 83 7.39 5.45 6.73
C GLU A 83 8.52 4.77 5.96
N GLY A 84 8.76 3.50 6.23
CA GLY A 84 9.72 2.66 5.53
C GLY A 84 9.04 1.41 4.96
N THR A 85 9.32 1.08 3.70
CA THR A 85 8.73 -0.06 3.00
C THR A 85 9.82 -0.94 2.41
N PHE A 86 9.73 -2.25 2.65
CA PHE A 86 10.42 -3.28 1.88
C PHE A 86 9.44 -3.90 0.91
N ARG A 87 9.82 -4.03 -0.36
CA ARG A 87 9.00 -4.64 -1.39
C ARG A 87 9.77 -5.70 -2.18
N TYR A 88 9.06 -6.78 -2.51
CA TYR A 88 9.50 -7.86 -3.37
C TYR A 88 8.54 -7.99 -4.54
N THR A 89 9.03 -7.75 -5.77
CA THR A 89 8.21 -7.68 -6.98
C THR A 89 8.64 -8.74 -7.97
N GLY A 90 7.72 -9.61 -8.39
CA GLY A 90 7.88 -10.53 -9.51
C GLY A 90 7.25 -9.96 -10.77
N PHE A 91 7.90 -10.13 -11.92
CA PHE A 91 7.39 -9.72 -13.23
C PHE A 91 6.70 -10.90 -13.89
N ASP A 92 5.47 -10.72 -14.38
CA ASP A 92 4.68 -11.80 -14.98
C ASP A 92 5.07 -12.11 -16.44
N GLN A 93 5.60 -11.12 -17.13
CA GLN A 93 5.90 -11.22 -18.56
C GLN A 93 7.30 -11.77 -18.85
N PHE A 94 8.19 -11.79 -17.85
CA PHE A 94 9.53 -12.38 -17.93
C PHE A 94 10.00 -12.81 -16.55
N PHE A 95 10.92 -13.77 -16.48
CA PHE A 95 11.41 -14.29 -15.22
C PHE A 95 12.40 -13.33 -14.57
N TYR A 96 11.90 -12.45 -13.69
CA TYR A 96 12.71 -11.53 -12.89
C TYR A 96 12.02 -11.23 -11.58
N TRP A 97 12.79 -11.13 -10.50
CA TRP A 97 12.35 -10.75 -9.18
C TRP A 97 13.22 -9.63 -8.63
N ASP A 98 12.57 -8.57 -8.22
CA ASP A 98 13.21 -7.37 -7.68
C ASP A 98 12.98 -7.21 -6.18
N ARG A 99 13.96 -6.66 -5.49
CA ARG A 99 13.90 -6.28 -4.08
C ARG A 99 14.27 -4.84 -3.95
N ASN A 100 13.43 -4.06 -3.33
CA ASN A 100 13.71 -2.66 -3.12
C ASN A 100 13.23 -2.15 -1.76
N TYR A 101 13.80 -1.01 -1.37
CA TYR A 101 13.47 -0.31 -0.15
C TYR A 101 13.00 1.10 -0.52
N GLU A 102 11.89 1.52 0.07
CA GLU A 102 11.33 2.84 -0.10
C GLU A 102 11.25 3.53 1.26
N PHE A 103 11.53 4.84 1.27
CA PHE A 103 11.34 5.70 2.42
C PHE A 103 10.49 6.90 2.03
N LYS A 104 9.52 7.23 2.88
CA LYS A 104 8.68 8.40 2.73
C LYS A 104 8.68 9.20 4.03
N ALA A 105 8.94 10.51 3.93
CA ALA A 105 8.93 11.43 5.05
C ALA A 105 7.92 12.55 4.82
N ARG A 106 7.02 12.76 5.78
CA ARG A 106 6.10 13.89 5.78
C ARG A 106 6.85 15.11 6.27
N LEU A 107 6.88 16.17 5.44
CA LEU A 107 7.55 17.43 5.74
C LEU A 107 6.70 18.32 6.65
N TRP A 108 5.38 18.35 6.43
CA TRP A 108 4.42 19.00 7.32
C TRP A 108 3.02 18.39 7.19
N GLU A 109 2.23 18.57 8.21
CA GLU A 109 0.86 18.07 8.31
C GLU A 109 -0.12 18.95 7.56
N GLU A 110 -1.28 18.38 7.26
CA GLU A 110 -2.38 19.14 6.70
C GLU A 110 -2.93 20.13 7.75
N GLU A 111 -3.12 21.36 7.32
CA GLU A 111 -3.80 22.41 8.07
C GLU A 111 -5.08 22.87 7.33
N LEU A 112 -5.82 23.79 7.92
CA LEU A 112 -7.07 24.26 7.33
C LEU A 112 -6.91 24.70 5.85
N TYR A 113 -5.85 25.40 5.51
CA TYR A 113 -5.59 25.93 4.17
C TYR A 113 -4.42 25.27 3.46
N LEU A 114 -3.51 24.64 4.18
CA LEU A 114 -2.32 24.03 3.62
C LEU A 114 -2.51 22.52 3.47
N PRO A 115 -2.06 21.92 2.35
CA PRO A 115 -2.04 20.45 2.22
C PRO A 115 -0.96 19.85 3.11
N ALA A 116 -1.09 18.58 3.45
CA ALA A 116 0.05 17.79 3.89
C ALA A 116 1.04 17.66 2.73
N VAL A 117 2.34 17.64 3.02
CA VAL A 117 3.39 17.42 2.01
C VAL A 117 4.36 16.36 2.49
N ALA A 118 4.70 15.44 1.59
CA ALA A 118 5.69 14.40 1.81
C ALA A 118 6.69 14.34 0.67
N VAL A 119 7.88 13.85 0.98
CA VAL A 119 8.93 13.47 0.04
C VAL A 119 9.25 11.99 0.21
N GLY A 120 9.55 11.31 -0.88
CA GLY A 120 9.94 9.91 -0.80
C GLY A 120 10.95 9.52 -1.87
N ILE A 121 11.60 8.40 -1.59
CA ILE A 121 12.60 7.78 -2.46
C ILE A 121 12.25 6.30 -2.57
N ARG A 122 11.97 5.83 -3.77
CA ARG A 122 11.75 4.43 -4.12
C ARG A 122 13.05 3.81 -4.59
N ASP A 123 13.26 2.56 -4.22
CA ASP A 123 14.40 1.77 -4.63
C ASP A 123 15.75 2.39 -4.21
N LEU A 124 15.77 2.87 -2.94
CA LEU A 124 16.95 3.53 -2.34
C LEU A 124 18.17 2.60 -2.31
N VAL A 125 17.96 1.34 -1.94
CA VAL A 125 18.98 0.26 -1.96
C VAL A 125 18.36 -0.91 -2.69
N GLY A 126 18.55 -1.01 -3.99
CA GLY A 126 17.91 -2.03 -4.81
C GLY A 126 18.60 -2.19 -6.15
N THR A 127 17.82 -2.48 -7.16
CA THR A 127 18.31 -2.70 -8.54
C THR A 127 18.25 -1.43 -9.38
N GLY A 128 17.62 -0.37 -8.88
CA GLY A 128 17.30 0.84 -9.62
C GLY A 128 16.12 0.70 -10.58
N VAL A 129 15.55 -0.51 -10.72
CA VAL A 129 14.44 -0.79 -11.66
C VAL A 129 13.18 0.03 -11.33
N PHE A 130 12.89 0.21 -10.05
CA PHE A 130 11.79 1.04 -9.56
C PHE A 130 12.24 2.41 -9.06
N GLY A 131 13.51 2.78 -9.33
CA GLY A 131 14.11 4.02 -8.87
C GLY A 131 13.30 5.24 -9.24
N SER A 132 12.79 5.94 -8.23
CA SER A 132 12.07 7.21 -8.38
C SER A 132 12.09 7.99 -7.07
N GLU A 133 12.14 9.30 -7.20
CA GLU A 133 11.97 10.24 -6.11
C GLU A 133 10.71 11.05 -6.38
N TYR A 134 10.09 11.56 -5.33
CA TYR A 134 8.88 12.36 -5.48
C TYR A 134 8.69 13.37 -4.35
N ILE A 135 7.94 14.41 -4.67
CA ILE A 135 7.32 15.32 -3.72
C ILE A 135 5.83 15.26 -4.00
N VAL A 136 5.02 15.07 -2.96
CA VAL A 136 3.56 14.97 -3.10
C VAL A 136 2.86 15.81 -2.05
N ALA A 137 1.79 16.48 -2.47
CA ALA A 137 0.86 17.20 -1.61
C ALA A 137 -0.50 16.50 -1.60
N THR A 138 -1.13 16.40 -0.43
CA THR A 138 -2.48 15.83 -0.27
C THR A 138 -3.34 16.75 0.56
N LYS A 139 -4.57 17.05 0.08
CA LYS A 139 -5.55 17.87 0.76
C LYS A 139 -6.89 17.17 0.89
N GLY A 140 -7.44 17.16 2.10
CA GLY A 140 -8.74 16.60 2.41
C GLY A 140 -9.88 17.61 2.25
N PHE A 141 -10.96 17.17 1.66
CA PHE A 141 -12.23 17.89 1.53
C PHE A 141 -13.35 16.97 2.01
N GLY A 142 -13.60 16.98 3.31
CA GLY A 142 -14.52 16.05 3.94
C GLY A 142 -14.02 14.61 3.81
N ARG A 143 -14.74 13.79 3.03
CA ARG A 143 -14.40 12.37 2.78
C ARG A 143 -13.58 12.16 1.51
N THR A 144 -13.15 13.22 0.85
CA THR A 144 -12.39 13.19 -0.40
C THR A 144 -11.00 13.71 -0.17
N ASP A 145 -9.98 12.92 -0.52
CA ASP A 145 -8.60 13.37 -0.61
C ASP A 145 -8.22 13.61 -2.06
N ILE A 146 -7.53 14.72 -2.31
CA ILE A 146 -6.92 15.05 -3.60
C ILE A 146 -5.42 15.11 -3.39
N SER A 147 -4.69 14.37 -4.20
CA SER A 147 -3.23 14.30 -4.19
C SER A 147 -2.66 14.77 -5.51
N LEU A 148 -1.59 15.56 -5.44
CA LEU A 148 -0.81 16.00 -6.60
C LEU A 148 0.67 15.95 -6.26
N GLY A 149 1.45 15.32 -7.12
CA GLY A 149 2.88 15.14 -6.93
C GLY A 149 3.69 15.40 -8.19
N MET A 150 4.97 15.58 -7.99
CA MET A 150 6.00 15.67 -9.02
C MET A 150 7.05 14.59 -8.73
N GLY A 151 7.48 13.87 -9.77
CA GLY A 151 8.40 12.75 -9.60
C GLY A 151 9.51 12.71 -10.63
N TRP A 152 10.59 12.07 -10.23
CA TRP A 152 11.78 11.76 -11.00
C TRP A 152 11.86 10.26 -11.28
N GLY A 153 12.80 9.83 -12.13
CA GLY A 153 12.96 8.43 -12.46
C GLY A 153 11.73 7.84 -13.16
N ARG A 154 11.21 6.71 -12.67
CA ARG A 154 10.00 6.10 -13.24
C ARG A 154 8.80 7.05 -13.23
N LEU A 155 8.67 7.86 -12.18
CA LEU A 155 7.59 8.85 -12.06
C LEU A 155 7.78 10.08 -12.96
N ALA A 156 8.92 10.22 -13.66
CA ALA A 156 9.08 11.25 -14.69
C ALA A 156 8.22 10.94 -15.93
N GLY A 157 7.91 9.68 -16.20
CA GLY A 157 7.06 9.27 -17.31
C GLY A 157 7.63 9.68 -18.67
N LYS A 158 6.82 10.42 -19.45
CA LYS A 158 7.25 10.99 -20.74
C LYS A 158 7.98 12.33 -20.63
N GLY A 159 8.05 12.87 -19.40
CA GLY A 159 8.57 14.21 -19.15
C GLY A 159 7.52 15.29 -19.42
N ASP A 160 6.99 15.85 -18.33
CA ASP A 160 6.02 16.95 -18.43
C ASP A 160 6.74 18.30 -18.39
N MET A 161 7.90 18.35 -17.73
CA MET A 161 8.67 19.57 -17.52
C MET A 161 10.15 19.26 -17.39
N SER A 162 11.01 20.21 -17.82
CA SER A 162 12.45 20.13 -17.57
C SER A 162 12.73 20.03 -16.07
N ASN A 163 13.63 19.14 -15.68
CA ASN A 163 13.96 18.92 -14.28
C ASN A 163 14.44 20.21 -13.58
N PRO A 164 13.75 20.71 -12.56
CA PRO A 164 14.13 21.96 -11.91
C PRO A 164 15.42 21.87 -11.10
N THR A 165 15.83 20.67 -10.66
CA THR A 165 17.08 20.48 -9.88
C THR A 165 18.33 20.75 -10.69
N LYS A 166 18.26 20.74 -12.03
CA LYS A 166 19.35 21.15 -12.94
C LYS A 166 19.81 22.61 -12.69
N LEU A 167 18.92 23.46 -12.19
CA LEU A 167 19.28 24.82 -11.81
C LEU A 167 20.20 24.90 -10.60
N ILE A 168 20.33 23.78 -9.84
CA ILE A 168 21.13 23.71 -8.62
C ILE A 168 22.53 23.22 -8.94
N ALA A 169 22.67 22.16 -9.76
CA ALA A 169 23.96 21.61 -10.16
C ALA A 169 23.84 20.68 -11.37
N ASP A 170 24.89 20.63 -12.20
CA ASP A 170 24.99 19.83 -13.44
C ASP A 170 24.84 18.32 -13.19
N ARG A 171 25.14 17.82 -11.98
CA ARG A 171 24.97 16.41 -11.62
C ARG A 171 23.54 15.91 -11.76
N PHE A 172 22.58 16.81 -11.76
CA PHE A 172 21.15 16.48 -11.92
C PHE A 172 20.68 16.41 -13.37
N ASP A 173 21.57 16.67 -14.36
CA ASP A 173 21.18 16.68 -15.76
C ASP A 173 20.88 15.30 -16.33
N ALA A 174 21.58 14.28 -15.85
CA ALA A 174 21.44 12.91 -16.32
C ALA A 174 21.18 11.94 -15.15
N ARG A 175 20.47 10.85 -15.45
CA ARG A 175 20.23 9.73 -14.56
C ARG A 175 20.80 8.47 -15.20
N ASP A 176 21.59 7.72 -14.46
CA ASP A 176 22.11 6.45 -14.93
C ASP A 176 20.98 5.42 -15.07
N ALA A 177 21.07 4.59 -16.08
CA ALA A 177 20.13 3.50 -16.28
C ALA A 177 20.25 2.48 -15.14
N ALA A 178 19.11 1.88 -14.76
CA ALA A 178 19.08 0.80 -13.79
C ALA A 178 19.92 -0.38 -14.24
N THR A 179 20.87 -0.82 -13.42
CA THR A 179 21.77 -1.95 -13.75
C THR A 179 21.06 -3.30 -13.59
N GLY A 180 20.05 -3.36 -12.74
CA GLY A 180 19.34 -4.58 -12.40
C GLY A 180 20.11 -5.57 -11.52
N LEU A 181 21.32 -5.21 -11.05
CA LEU A 181 22.17 -6.10 -10.26
C LEU A 181 21.90 -6.03 -8.75
N GLY A 182 21.28 -4.96 -8.28
CA GLY A 182 20.89 -4.76 -6.89
C GLY A 182 22.04 -4.53 -5.90
N GLY A 183 21.69 -3.94 -4.76
CA GLY A 183 22.64 -3.72 -3.65
C GLY A 183 23.50 -2.47 -3.77
N GLU A 184 23.30 -1.65 -4.78
CA GLU A 184 24.01 -0.38 -4.95
C GLU A 184 23.17 0.79 -4.42
N LEU A 185 23.81 1.67 -3.67
CA LEU A 185 23.25 2.96 -3.25
C LEU A 185 23.77 4.05 -4.21
N SER A 186 22.98 4.34 -5.24
CA SER A 186 23.35 5.34 -6.27
C SER A 186 22.83 6.73 -5.88
N ILE A 187 23.49 7.39 -4.90
CA ILE A 187 23.10 8.72 -4.41
C ILE A 187 23.09 9.76 -5.53
N ASP A 188 23.97 9.62 -6.52
CA ASP A 188 24.10 10.56 -7.63
C ASP A 188 22.86 10.55 -8.55
N ASN A 189 22.09 9.46 -8.53
CA ASN A 189 20.84 9.35 -9.29
C ASN A 189 19.65 10.03 -8.63
N PHE A 190 19.73 10.45 -7.37
CA PHE A 190 18.57 11.04 -6.69
C PHE A 190 18.24 12.41 -7.23
N PHE A 191 16.95 12.63 -7.56
CA PHE A 191 16.41 13.86 -8.13
C PHE A 191 17.07 14.27 -9.46
N SER A 192 17.69 13.31 -10.15
CA SER A 192 18.43 13.50 -11.41
C SER A 192 17.60 13.03 -12.61
N GLY A 193 18.04 13.45 -13.79
CA GLY A 193 17.43 13.15 -15.07
C GLY A 193 16.99 14.39 -15.83
N PRO A 194 16.72 14.28 -17.14
CA PRO A 194 16.43 15.42 -18.00
C PRO A 194 15.10 16.10 -17.66
N GLU A 195 14.11 15.33 -17.15
CA GLU A 195 12.74 15.76 -17.00
C GLU A 195 12.11 15.22 -15.71
N VAL A 196 10.99 15.80 -15.33
CA VAL A 196 10.11 15.34 -14.24
C VAL A 196 8.70 15.15 -14.79
N GLY A 197 7.93 14.28 -14.15
CA GLY A 197 6.53 14.04 -14.45
C GLY A 197 5.61 14.44 -13.30
N PHE A 198 4.35 14.74 -13.61
CA PHE A 198 3.32 14.96 -12.62
C PHE A 198 2.49 13.67 -12.44
N PHE A 199 2.10 13.41 -11.22
CA PHE A 199 1.22 12.31 -10.85
C PHE A 199 0.20 12.76 -9.82
N GLY A 200 -0.83 11.98 -9.59
CA GLY A 200 -1.78 12.28 -8.52
C GLY A 200 -3.11 11.55 -8.69
N GLY A 201 -4.09 11.95 -7.92
CA GLY A 201 -5.41 11.36 -8.01
C GLY A 201 -6.33 11.80 -6.88
N ILE A 202 -7.45 11.11 -6.82
CA ILE A 202 -8.55 11.38 -5.89
C ILE A 202 -8.95 10.08 -5.25
N SER A 203 -9.17 10.10 -3.93
CA SER A 203 -9.85 9.03 -3.20
C SER A 203 -11.09 9.60 -2.49
N HIS A 204 -12.19 8.82 -2.50
CA HIS A 204 -13.44 9.21 -1.86
C HIS A 204 -14.00 8.05 -1.01
N ALA A 205 -14.05 8.24 0.30
CA ALA A 205 -14.65 7.27 1.23
C ALA A 205 -16.17 7.49 1.32
N PHE A 206 -16.96 6.45 1.06
CA PHE A 206 -18.41 6.52 1.15
C PHE A 206 -18.88 6.56 2.62
N GLU A 207 -19.97 7.26 2.90
CA GLU A 207 -20.46 7.45 4.29
C GLU A 207 -21.05 6.18 4.87
N ASP A 208 -21.94 5.55 4.11
CA ASP A 208 -22.75 4.41 4.58
C ASP A 208 -22.19 3.05 4.14
N LEU A 209 -21.07 3.03 3.44
CA LEU A 209 -20.46 1.82 2.90
C LEU A 209 -18.97 1.76 3.29
N PRO A 210 -18.46 0.58 3.65
CA PRO A 210 -17.04 0.39 3.91
C PRO A 210 -16.26 0.35 2.58
N LEU A 211 -16.43 1.37 1.74
CA LEU A 211 -15.86 1.45 0.39
C LEU A 211 -15.18 2.80 0.19
N THR A 212 -14.05 2.77 -0.53
CA THR A 212 -13.33 3.95 -1.00
C THR A 212 -13.10 3.83 -2.50
N ALA A 213 -13.64 4.78 -3.27
CA ALA A 213 -13.37 4.89 -4.71
C ALA A 213 -12.06 5.66 -4.94
N ILE A 214 -11.28 5.22 -5.92
CA ILE A 214 -9.98 5.79 -6.27
C ILE A 214 -9.93 6.05 -7.77
N ALA A 215 -9.39 7.21 -8.16
CA ALA A 215 -8.99 7.51 -9.52
C ALA A 215 -7.58 8.11 -9.50
N GLU A 216 -6.69 7.60 -10.33
CA GLU A 216 -5.28 7.91 -10.32
C GLU A 216 -4.77 8.25 -11.72
N TYR A 217 -3.86 9.20 -11.79
CA TYR A 217 -3.00 9.48 -12.93
C TYR A 217 -1.56 9.09 -12.57
N ASN A 218 -1.04 8.05 -13.22
CA ASN A 218 0.32 7.54 -13.07
C ASN A 218 1.08 7.70 -14.41
N PRO A 219 2.14 8.54 -14.48
CA PRO A 219 2.88 8.82 -15.71
C PRO A 219 3.86 7.70 -16.12
N ASP A 220 4.08 6.67 -15.27
CA ASP A 220 5.06 5.61 -15.52
C ASP A 220 4.84 4.97 -16.90
N GLN A 221 5.90 4.88 -17.69
CA GLN A 221 5.89 4.28 -19.03
C GLN A 221 6.30 2.80 -19.02
N TYR A 222 6.68 2.27 -17.84
CA TYR A 222 7.15 0.89 -17.66
C TYR A 222 8.26 0.49 -18.64
N ASP A 223 9.20 1.40 -18.92
CA ASP A 223 10.22 1.21 -19.95
C ASP A 223 11.09 -0.02 -19.70
N PHE A 224 11.42 -0.32 -18.43
CA PHE A 224 12.16 -1.54 -18.08
C PHE A 224 11.40 -2.80 -18.48
N ASP A 225 10.09 -2.83 -18.27
CA ASP A 225 9.20 -3.94 -18.62
C ASP A 225 9.10 -4.06 -20.13
N VAL A 226 8.85 -2.95 -20.81
CA VAL A 226 8.72 -2.87 -22.27
C VAL A 226 9.98 -3.36 -22.99
N LEU A 227 11.16 -2.99 -22.51
CA LEU A 227 12.45 -3.45 -23.06
C LEU A 227 12.64 -4.97 -22.95
N ARG A 228 11.90 -5.64 -22.06
CA ARG A 228 11.92 -7.09 -21.84
C ARG A 228 10.72 -7.83 -22.39
N GLY A 229 9.96 -7.18 -23.26
CA GLY A 229 8.79 -7.79 -23.92
C GLY A 229 7.46 -7.52 -23.24
N GLY A 230 7.45 -6.70 -22.19
CA GLY A 230 6.23 -6.22 -21.55
C GLY A 230 5.45 -5.24 -22.43
N LEU A 231 4.20 -5.02 -22.08
CA LEU A 231 3.34 -4.09 -22.81
C LEU A 231 3.48 -2.67 -22.27
N ARG A 232 3.47 -1.69 -23.17
CA ARG A 232 3.40 -0.27 -22.78
C ARG A 232 1.96 0.06 -22.35
N PRO A 233 1.77 0.86 -21.26
CA PRO A 233 0.44 1.25 -20.81
C PRO A 233 -0.29 2.04 -21.90
N LYS A 234 -1.58 1.77 -22.09
CA LYS A 234 -2.43 2.48 -23.06
C LYS A 234 -2.85 3.85 -22.56
N SER A 235 -2.97 3.98 -21.24
CA SER A 235 -3.42 5.20 -20.55
C SER A 235 -2.69 5.38 -19.24
N PRO A 236 -2.42 6.62 -18.81
CA PRO A 236 -1.91 6.91 -17.48
C PRO A 236 -3.00 6.85 -16.38
N ILE A 237 -4.26 6.57 -16.74
CA ILE A 237 -5.39 6.58 -15.82
C ILE A 237 -5.68 5.18 -15.31
N SER A 238 -5.79 5.06 -13.99
CA SER A 238 -6.27 3.87 -13.28
C SER A 238 -7.43 4.24 -12.36
N VAL A 239 -8.35 3.30 -12.15
CA VAL A 239 -9.47 3.44 -11.21
C VAL A 239 -9.54 2.22 -10.31
N GLY A 240 -9.98 2.42 -9.10
CA GLY A 240 -10.06 1.34 -8.11
C GLY A 240 -11.19 1.52 -7.10
N LEU A 241 -11.52 0.43 -6.45
CA LEU A 241 -12.46 0.40 -5.34
C LEU A 241 -11.85 -0.45 -4.23
N THR A 242 -11.65 0.17 -3.08
CA THR A 242 -11.19 -0.51 -1.86
C THR A 242 -12.38 -0.84 -0.98
N TRP A 243 -12.44 -2.07 -0.53
CA TRP A 243 -13.42 -2.55 0.45
C TRP A 243 -12.71 -2.83 1.77
N ASP A 244 -13.09 -2.10 2.82
CA ASP A 244 -12.66 -2.33 4.20
C ASP A 244 -13.45 -3.51 4.77
N ALA A 245 -12.95 -4.72 4.57
CA ALA A 245 -13.65 -5.97 4.90
C ALA A 245 -13.76 -6.20 6.40
N LEU A 246 -12.70 -5.90 7.14
CA LEU A 246 -12.58 -6.03 8.60
C LEU A 246 -11.60 -4.98 9.12
N PRO A 247 -11.60 -4.67 10.43
CA PRO A 247 -10.54 -3.86 11.03
C PRO A 247 -9.15 -4.39 10.68
N GLY A 248 -8.34 -3.57 10.03
CA GLY A 248 -7.00 -3.93 9.58
C GLY A 248 -6.94 -4.85 8.35
N VAL A 249 -8.07 -5.11 7.66
CA VAL A 249 -8.10 -5.92 6.44
C VAL A 249 -8.91 -5.22 5.37
N ALA A 250 -8.29 -4.91 4.24
CA ALA A 250 -8.98 -4.37 3.09
C ALA A 250 -8.59 -5.09 1.79
N VAL A 251 -9.46 -4.96 0.80
CA VAL A 251 -9.25 -5.51 -0.54
C VAL A 251 -9.51 -4.42 -1.56
N THR A 252 -8.55 -4.17 -2.44
CA THR A 252 -8.69 -3.24 -3.56
C THR A 252 -8.83 -4.00 -4.86
N ALA A 253 -9.89 -3.73 -5.61
CA ALA A 253 -10.01 -4.12 -7.00
C ALA A 253 -9.76 -2.90 -7.87
N SER A 254 -8.94 -3.04 -8.91
CA SER A 254 -8.57 -1.93 -9.79
C SER A 254 -8.65 -2.31 -11.27
N TYR A 255 -8.84 -1.29 -12.11
CA TYR A 255 -8.64 -1.36 -13.54
C TYR A 255 -7.59 -0.33 -13.91
N GLN A 256 -6.43 -0.81 -14.31
CA GLN A 256 -5.23 -0.02 -14.43
C GLN A 256 -4.88 0.18 -15.91
N HIS A 257 -4.45 1.40 -16.25
CA HIS A 257 -3.88 1.77 -17.55
C HIS A 257 -4.79 1.45 -18.77
N GLN A 258 -6.11 1.28 -18.55
CA GLN A 258 -7.10 0.85 -19.55
C GLN A 258 -6.78 -0.52 -20.18
N GLU A 259 -6.07 -1.38 -19.47
CA GLU A 259 -5.61 -2.66 -20.00
C GLU A 259 -5.72 -3.80 -19.01
N GLU A 260 -5.47 -3.55 -17.73
CA GLU A 260 -5.25 -4.60 -16.73
C GLU A 260 -6.21 -4.48 -15.55
N THR A 261 -6.58 -5.64 -15.01
CA THR A 261 -7.31 -5.72 -13.74
C THR A 261 -6.32 -6.07 -12.63
N GLY A 262 -6.37 -5.32 -11.53
CA GLY A 262 -5.57 -5.55 -10.33
C GLY A 262 -6.43 -6.01 -9.16
N LEU A 263 -5.82 -6.77 -8.27
CA LEU A 263 -6.38 -7.17 -6.99
C LEU A 263 -5.30 -7.07 -5.92
N ALA A 264 -5.56 -6.29 -4.88
CA ALA A 264 -4.63 -6.13 -3.76
C ALA A 264 -5.31 -6.48 -2.43
N PHE A 265 -4.58 -7.20 -1.59
CA PHE A 265 -4.97 -7.58 -0.24
C PHE A 265 -4.10 -6.82 0.75
N HIS A 266 -4.72 -6.07 1.64
CA HIS A 266 -4.07 -5.23 2.63
C HIS A 266 -4.32 -5.78 4.02
N PHE A 267 -3.25 -5.85 4.82
CA PHE A 267 -3.33 -6.19 6.24
C PHE A 267 -2.55 -5.15 7.03
N SER A 268 -3.13 -4.62 8.10
CA SER A 268 -2.46 -3.69 9.00
C SER A 268 -2.69 -4.05 10.45
N LEU A 269 -1.64 -3.81 11.26
CA LEU A 269 -1.66 -3.95 12.70
C LEU A 269 -1.15 -2.64 13.29
N ASP A 270 -1.99 -1.96 14.05
CA ASP A 270 -1.60 -0.80 14.84
C ASP A 270 -0.99 -1.31 16.16
N SER A 271 0.34 -1.19 16.31
CA SER A 271 1.03 -1.65 17.51
C SER A 271 0.85 -0.70 18.69
N SER A 272 0.37 0.52 18.46
CA SER A 272 0.06 1.51 19.50
C SER A 272 -1.34 1.33 20.08
N ALA A 273 -2.21 0.56 19.39
CA ALA A 273 -3.54 0.26 19.90
C ALA A 273 -3.45 -0.52 21.22
N GLU A 274 -4.08 -0.03 22.29
CA GLU A 274 -4.18 -0.77 23.54
C GLU A 274 -4.80 -2.14 23.27
N PRO A 275 -4.16 -3.25 23.72
CA PRO A 275 -4.79 -4.56 23.58
C PRO A 275 -6.13 -4.53 24.33
N PRO A 276 -7.17 -5.18 23.79
CA PRO A 276 -8.47 -5.20 24.43
C PRO A 276 -8.29 -5.70 25.88
N ARG A 277 -8.70 -4.87 26.85
CA ARG A 277 -8.65 -5.25 28.25
C ARG A 277 -9.43 -6.54 28.41
N ARG A 278 -8.77 -7.62 28.80
CA ARG A 278 -9.47 -8.84 29.19
C ARG A 278 -10.47 -8.47 30.27
N ALA A 279 -11.75 -8.74 30.02
CA ALA A 279 -12.74 -8.67 31.09
C ALA A 279 -12.21 -9.48 32.28
N PRO A 280 -12.29 -8.97 33.52
CA PRO A 280 -11.88 -9.72 34.69
C PRO A 280 -12.54 -11.09 34.61
N ASN A 281 -11.74 -12.15 34.81
CA ASN A 281 -12.27 -13.50 34.71
C ASN A 281 -13.23 -13.67 35.88
N GLU A 282 -14.54 -13.60 35.64
CA GLU A 282 -15.59 -13.71 36.68
C GLU A 282 -15.44 -14.98 37.52
N PHE A 283 -14.84 -16.03 36.95
CA PHE A 283 -14.53 -17.26 37.66
C PHE A 283 -13.48 -17.10 38.79
N ILE A 284 -12.56 -16.15 38.67
CA ILE A 284 -11.51 -15.93 39.72
C ILE A 284 -12.09 -15.11 40.86
N SER A 285 -12.94 -14.14 40.57
CA SER A 285 -13.58 -13.31 41.60
C SER A 285 -14.56 -14.11 42.48
N SER A 286 -15.32 -15.04 41.91
CA SER A 286 -16.24 -15.87 42.65
C SER A 286 -15.56 -16.90 43.58
N TYR A 287 -14.37 -17.39 43.18
CA TYR A 287 -13.60 -18.33 44.02
C TYR A 287 -13.02 -17.68 45.29
N TYR A 288 -12.53 -16.43 45.18
CA TYR A 288 -12.00 -15.73 46.34
C TYR A 288 -13.08 -15.19 47.29
N LEU A 289 -14.25 -14.87 46.77
CA LEU A 289 -15.38 -14.40 47.63
C LEU A 289 -16.10 -15.56 48.35
N SER A 290 -15.91 -16.79 47.94
CA SER A 290 -16.49 -17.96 48.62
C SER A 290 -15.63 -18.48 49.79
N GLN A 291 -14.44 -17.93 49.98
CA GLN A 291 -13.49 -18.33 51.07
C GLN A 291 -13.31 -17.23 52.13
N ALA A 292 -13.97 -16.09 52.00
CA ALA A 292 -14.01 -15.01 52.99
C ALA A 292 -15.32 -15.09 53.76
#